data_5d7bdea1dbab4cffd5d4fa6b823ec8d2
#
_entry.id   5d7bdea1dbab4cffd5d4fa6b823ec8d2
#
_cell.length_a   1.000
_cell.length_b   1.000
_cell.length_c   1.000
_cell.angle_alpha   90.00
_cell.angle_beta   90.00
_cell.angle_gamma   90.00
#
_symmetry.space_group_name_H-M   'P 1'
#
loop_
_entity.id
_entity.type
_entity.pdbx_description
1 polymer ?
#
loop_
_entity_poly.entity_id
_entity_poly.type
_entity_poly.pdbx_seq_one_letter_code
_entity_poly.pdbx_strand_id
1 'polypeptide(L)'
;TMADFDAFVRRAHALGMKVLIDWVANHTSRDARWLAECPSDWYERDASGRPVVPDGWDDTAKLDYTNRAVWQGQIDAMRFWLAEHGVDGFRCDMAMLVPIEFWQEAARRLRAVKPDLFLLAEAEEDYLFDRAFDASYAWRLYHLMNDVAQQKCRVDRIREYLYADREHVPTWALRLMFTSNHDENSWSGSEFARLGPAVRVMTALTFLLPQSLPLVYTGQE
;
A
#
# COMPACT_ATOMS: atom_id res chain seq x y z
N THR A 1 8.46 12.94 18.73
CA THR A 1 7.24 12.99 19.58
C THR A 1 5.99 13.16 18.72
N MET A 2 4.80 12.94 19.32
CA MET A 2 3.53 13.22 18.62
C MET A 2 3.41 14.70 18.20
N ALA A 3 3.88 15.63 19.04
CA ALA A 3 3.88 17.05 18.70
C ALA A 3 4.74 17.37 17.46
N ASP A 4 5.84 16.68 17.27
CA ASP A 4 6.70 16.83 16.08
C ASP A 4 6.00 16.27 14.84
N PHE A 5 5.29 15.15 14.97
CA PHE A 5 4.47 14.58 13.90
C PHE A 5 3.35 15.54 13.48
N ASP A 6 2.63 16.10 14.44
CA ASP A 6 1.58 17.10 14.17
C ASP A 6 2.15 18.35 13.48
N ALA A 7 3.35 18.78 13.89
CA ALA A 7 4.03 19.90 13.24
C ALA A 7 4.41 19.57 11.79
N PHE A 8 4.87 18.33 11.55
CA PHE A 8 5.15 17.85 10.21
C PHE A 8 3.91 17.83 9.32
N VAL A 9 2.79 17.25 9.80
CA VAL A 9 1.52 17.20 9.05
C VAL A 9 1.05 18.61 8.72
N ARG A 10 1.02 19.52 9.70
CA ARG A 10 0.65 20.92 9.48
C ARG A 10 1.55 21.61 8.45
N ARG A 11 2.85 21.35 8.47
CA ARG A 11 3.79 21.93 7.50
C ARG A 11 3.56 21.38 6.10
N ALA A 12 3.32 20.07 5.95
CA ALA A 12 2.98 19.46 4.67
C ALA A 12 1.69 20.10 4.09
N HIS A 13 0.65 20.22 4.88
CA HIS A 13 -0.61 20.86 4.48
C HIS A 13 -0.41 22.32 4.06
N ALA A 14 0.39 23.08 4.79
CA ALA A 14 0.70 24.48 4.46
C ALA A 14 1.44 24.63 3.10
N LEU A 15 2.07 23.54 2.63
CA LEU A 15 2.71 23.45 1.31
C LEU A 15 1.80 22.82 0.25
N GLY A 16 0.53 22.55 0.58
CA GLY A 16 -0.43 21.92 -0.34
C GLY A 16 -0.26 20.41 -0.52
N MET A 17 0.59 19.77 0.31
CA MET A 17 0.81 18.32 0.27
C MET A 17 -0.18 17.60 1.16
N LYS A 18 -0.54 16.36 0.78
CA LYS A 18 -1.29 15.41 1.59
C LYS A 18 -0.33 14.43 2.27
N VAL A 19 -0.71 13.93 3.44
CA VAL A 19 0.11 12.99 4.23
C VAL A 19 -0.63 11.67 4.35
N LEU A 20 -0.03 10.62 3.81
CA LEU A 20 -0.47 9.25 4.04
C LEU A 20 0.55 8.58 4.98
N ILE A 21 0.05 7.74 5.88
CA ILE A 21 0.91 6.89 6.71
C ILE A 21 0.78 5.43 6.26
N ASP A 22 1.86 4.68 6.44
CA ASP A 22 1.85 3.25 6.17
C ASP A 22 1.00 2.52 7.20
N TRP A 23 0.20 1.55 6.75
CA TRP A 23 -0.71 0.78 7.58
C TRP A 23 -0.55 -0.70 7.35
N VAL A 24 0.14 -1.36 8.28
CA VAL A 24 0.38 -2.80 8.24
C VAL A 24 -0.79 -3.51 8.93
N ALA A 25 -1.79 -3.93 8.14
CA ALA A 25 -3.01 -4.54 8.68
C ALA A 25 -2.92 -6.07 8.81
N ASN A 26 -2.07 -6.73 8.04
CA ASN A 26 -2.00 -8.20 8.03
C ASN A 26 -1.37 -8.78 9.30
N HIS A 27 -0.42 -8.08 9.92
CA HIS A 27 0.36 -8.60 11.04
C HIS A 27 0.86 -7.46 11.94
N THR A 28 1.42 -7.82 13.08
CA THR A 28 2.21 -6.92 13.93
C THR A 28 3.60 -7.51 14.15
N SER A 29 4.53 -6.72 14.71
CA SER A 29 5.75 -7.31 15.25
C SER A 29 5.44 -8.24 16.44
N ARG A 30 6.37 -9.14 16.76
CA ARG A 30 6.20 -10.08 17.89
C ARG A 30 6.33 -9.43 19.27
N ASP A 31 6.91 -8.24 19.34
CA ASP A 31 6.99 -7.43 20.55
C ASP A 31 5.89 -6.35 20.63
N ALA A 32 4.92 -6.38 19.72
CA ALA A 32 3.79 -5.47 19.73
C ALA A 32 2.99 -5.61 21.03
N ARG A 33 2.58 -4.47 21.60
CA ARG A 33 1.78 -4.43 22.82
C ARG A 33 0.46 -5.21 22.67
N TRP A 34 -0.12 -5.21 21.47
CA TRP A 34 -1.35 -5.96 21.20
C TRP A 34 -1.17 -7.46 21.44
N LEU A 35 -0.02 -8.04 21.14
CA LEU A 35 0.23 -9.47 21.36
C LEU A 35 0.25 -9.82 22.86
N ALA A 36 0.64 -8.88 23.72
CA ALA A 36 0.68 -9.06 25.18
C ALA A 36 -0.60 -8.62 25.89
N GLU A 37 -1.27 -7.59 25.39
CA GLU A 37 -2.37 -6.90 26.07
C GLU A 37 -3.77 -7.29 25.55
N CYS A 38 -3.87 -7.67 24.26
CA CYS A 38 -5.15 -8.08 23.66
C CYS A 38 -5.46 -9.56 23.94
N PRO A 39 -6.75 -9.97 23.83
CA PRO A 39 -7.12 -11.38 23.90
C PRO A 39 -6.33 -12.24 22.94
N SER A 40 -6.03 -13.46 23.34
CA SER A 40 -5.17 -14.38 22.57
C SER A 40 -5.73 -14.76 21.19
N ASP A 41 -7.02 -14.57 20.96
CA ASP A 41 -7.76 -14.82 19.72
C ASP A 41 -7.70 -13.64 18.71
N TRP A 42 -6.91 -12.60 19.01
CA TRP A 42 -6.62 -11.55 18.05
C TRP A 42 -5.59 -11.98 16.99
N TYR A 43 -4.85 -13.07 17.26
CA TYR A 43 -3.81 -13.58 16.40
C TYR A 43 -4.08 -15.02 15.99
N GLU A 44 -3.87 -15.31 14.71
CA GLU A 44 -3.86 -16.70 14.24
C GLU A 44 -2.82 -17.51 14.99
N ARG A 45 -3.16 -18.75 15.36
CA ARG A 45 -2.26 -19.63 16.12
C ARG A 45 -2.10 -20.98 15.44
N ASP A 46 -0.88 -21.50 15.49
CA ASP A 46 -0.56 -22.84 15.02
C ASP A 46 -1.10 -23.93 16.01
N ALA A 47 -0.96 -25.18 15.62
CA ALA A 47 -1.40 -26.32 16.45
C ALA A 47 -0.71 -26.41 17.83
N SER A 48 0.42 -25.71 18.02
CA SER A 48 1.13 -25.61 19.31
C SER A 48 0.71 -24.38 20.13
N GLY A 49 -0.23 -23.58 19.63
CA GLY A 49 -0.70 -22.36 20.28
C GLY A 49 0.19 -21.13 20.08
N ARG A 50 1.22 -21.20 19.21
CA ARG A 50 2.09 -20.07 18.92
C ARG A 50 1.47 -19.20 17.82
N PRO A 51 1.68 -17.87 17.86
CA PRO A 51 1.26 -16.99 16.77
C PRO A 51 1.84 -17.45 15.42
N VAL A 52 0.99 -17.46 14.40
CA VAL A 52 1.38 -17.81 13.04
C VAL A 52 2.29 -16.71 12.47
N VAL A 53 3.34 -17.13 11.76
CA VAL A 53 4.25 -16.28 11.01
C VAL A 53 3.74 -16.21 9.57
N PRO A 54 3.28 -15.04 9.08
CA PRO A 54 2.88 -14.92 7.68
C PRO A 54 4.12 -14.88 6.78
N ASP A 55 4.05 -15.56 5.64
CA ASP A 55 4.99 -15.45 4.51
C ASP A 55 6.49 -15.57 4.85
N GLY A 56 6.83 -16.19 5.98
CA GLY A 56 8.23 -16.38 6.43
C GLY A 56 8.85 -15.13 7.08
N TRP A 57 8.07 -14.12 7.42
CA TRP A 57 8.54 -12.94 8.18
C TRP A 57 8.66 -13.27 9.66
N ASP A 58 9.78 -13.84 10.06
CA ASP A 58 10.02 -14.48 11.37
C ASP A 58 9.82 -13.56 12.57
N ASP A 59 9.87 -12.26 12.40
CA ASP A 59 9.70 -11.24 13.43
C ASP A 59 8.25 -10.76 13.59
N THR A 60 7.30 -11.37 12.87
CA THR A 60 5.90 -10.95 12.83
C THR A 60 4.92 -11.98 13.42
N ALA A 61 3.70 -11.52 13.70
CA ALA A 61 2.58 -12.32 14.18
C ALA A 61 1.30 -11.94 13.41
N LYS A 62 0.67 -12.92 12.75
CA LYS A 62 -0.50 -12.71 11.90
C LYS A 62 -1.75 -12.41 12.70
N LEU A 63 -2.50 -11.37 12.33
CA LEU A 63 -3.79 -11.02 12.91
C LEU A 63 -4.90 -11.94 12.39
N ASP A 64 -5.84 -12.30 13.28
CA ASP A 64 -6.97 -13.16 12.94
C ASP A 64 -8.21 -12.33 12.57
N TYR A 65 -8.43 -12.15 11.28
CA TYR A 65 -9.61 -11.44 10.76
C TYR A 65 -10.92 -12.19 10.83
N THR A 66 -10.96 -13.43 11.32
CA THR A 66 -12.21 -14.08 11.70
C THR A 66 -12.80 -13.47 12.97
N ASN A 67 -11.95 -12.85 13.80
CA ASN A 67 -12.35 -12.12 15.00
C ASN A 67 -12.70 -10.67 14.68
N ARG A 68 -13.96 -10.30 14.87
CA ARG A 68 -14.45 -8.92 14.63
C ARG A 68 -13.86 -7.87 15.59
N ALA A 69 -13.34 -8.26 16.75
CA ALA A 69 -12.64 -7.33 17.63
C ALA A 69 -11.33 -6.81 17.02
N VAL A 70 -10.63 -7.61 16.21
CA VAL A 70 -9.48 -7.16 15.41
C VAL A 70 -9.89 -6.06 14.44
N TRP A 71 -11.02 -6.22 13.75
CA TRP A 71 -11.55 -5.17 12.86
C TRP A 71 -11.78 -3.87 13.60
N GLN A 72 -12.43 -3.95 14.76
CA GLN A 72 -12.71 -2.77 15.57
C GLN A 72 -11.41 -2.08 16.00
N GLY A 73 -10.44 -2.83 16.53
CA GLY A 73 -9.16 -2.31 16.97
C GLY A 73 -8.39 -1.63 15.84
N GLN A 74 -8.33 -2.26 14.66
CA GLN A 74 -7.68 -1.70 13.49
C GLN A 74 -8.36 -0.38 13.04
N ILE A 75 -9.68 -0.38 12.91
CA ILE A 75 -10.42 0.80 12.46
C ILE A 75 -10.31 1.94 13.49
N ASP A 76 -10.36 1.65 14.78
CA ASP A 76 -10.22 2.66 15.82
C ASP A 76 -8.82 3.29 15.82
N ALA A 77 -7.79 2.49 15.60
CA ALA A 77 -6.41 2.99 15.47
C ALA A 77 -6.25 3.85 14.20
N MET A 78 -6.79 3.44 13.04
CA MET A 78 -6.80 4.27 11.83
C MET A 78 -7.56 5.58 12.07
N ARG A 79 -8.71 5.50 12.70
CA ARG A 79 -9.53 6.67 13.02
C ARG A 79 -8.80 7.67 13.92
N PHE A 80 -8.02 7.19 14.89
CA PHE A 80 -7.18 8.05 15.75
C PHE A 80 -6.23 8.92 14.92
N TRP A 81 -5.53 8.35 13.94
CA TRP A 81 -4.63 9.11 13.08
C TRP A 81 -5.33 10.13 12.20
N LEU A 82 -6.52 9.82 11.72
CA LEU A 82 -7.34 10.76 10.93
C LEU A 82 -7.89 11.91 11.78
N ALA A 83 -8.50 11.58 12.93
CA ALA A 83 -9.23 12.54 13.73
C ALA A 83 -8.33 13.42 14.59
N GLU A 84 -7.31 12.85 15.20
CA GLU A 84 -6.45 13.55 16.17
C GLU A 84 -5.20 14.14 15.52
N HIS A 85 -4.65 13.49 14.49
CA HIS A 85 -3.38 13.88 13.86
C HIS A 85 -3.52 14.39 12.43
N GLY A 86 -4.72 14.35 11.86
CA GLY A 86 -5.05 15.01 10.61
C GLY A 86 -4.39 14.42 9.38
N VAL A 87 -3.95 13.14 9.39
CA VAL A 87 -3.45 12.48 8.18
C VAL A 87 -4.56 12.40 7.12
N ASP A 88 -4.18 12.30 5.85
CA ASP A 88 -5.13 12.35 4.75
C ASP A 88 -5.51 10.96 4.24
N GLY A 89 -4.80 9.94 4.68
CA GLY A 89 -5.07 8.57 4.25
C GLY A 89 -4.01 7.58 4.65
N PHE A 90 -4.06 6.40 4.02
CA PHE A 90 -3.20 5.28 4.34
C PHE A 90 -2.68 4.60 3.08
N ARG A 91 -1.42 4.21 3.10
CA ARG A 91 -0.87 3.17 2.23
C ARG A 91 -1.00 1.86 3.00
N CYS A 92 -1.82 0.95 2.50
CA CYS A 92 -2.12 -0.30 3.18
C CYS A 92 -1.22 -1.41 2.67
N ASP A 93 -0.28 -1.80 3.53
CA ASP A 93 0.71 -2.85 3.29
C ASP A 93 0.04 -4.19 3.00
N MET A 94 0.53 -4.89 1.97
CA MET A 94 0.08 -6.24 1.56
C MET A 94 -1.45 -6.40 1.63
N ALA A 95 -2.18 -5.42 1.08
CA ALA A 95 -3.63 -5.30 1.25
C ALA A 95 -4.41 -6.54 0.81
N MET A 96 -3.89 -7.32 -0.15
CA MET A 96 -4.51 -8.55 -0.64
C MET A 96 -4.48 -9.69 0.37
N LEU A 97 -3.65 -9.62 1.42
CA LEU A 97 -3.60 -10.63 2.49
C LEU A 97 -4.66 -10.43 3.58
N VAL A 98 -5.40 -9.32 3.50
CA VAL A 98 -6.47 -8.96 4.45
C VAL A 98 -7.82 -9.05 3.74
N PRO A 99 -8.87 -9.61 4.38
CA PRO A 99 -10.19 -9.77 3.73
C PRO A 99 -10.75 -8.46 3.18
N ILE A 100 -11.27 -8.49 1.96
CA ILE A 100 -11.86 -7.30 1.31
C ILE A 100 -13.01 -6.71 2.12
N GLU A 101 -13.77 -7.53 2.82
CA GLU A 101 -14.88 -7.11 3.66
C GLU A 101 -14.42 -6.22 4.82
N PHE A 102 -13.21 -6.48 5.36
CA PHE A 102 -12.59 -5.57 6.32
C PHE A 102 -12.30 -4.21 5.70
N TRP A 103 -11.67 -4.19 4.52
CA TRP A 103 -11.32 -2.93 3.84
C TRP A 103 -12.57 -2.13 3.45
N GLN A 104 -13.64 -2.78 3.01
CA GLN A 104 -14.91 -2.14 2.71
C GLN A 104 -15.53 -1.49 3.96
N GLU A 105 -15.55 -2.19 5.08
CA GLU A 105 -16.06 -1.67 6.35
C GLU A 105 -15.16 -0.55 6.88
N ALA A 106 -13.84 -0.71 6.82
CA ALA A 106 -12.88 0.32 7.20
C ALA A 106 -13.07 1.59 6.36
N ALA A 107 -13.06 1.48 5.04
CA ALA A 107 -13.26 2.61 4.13
C ALA A 107 -14.58 3.34 4.41
N ARG A 108 -15.68 2.61 4.58
CA ARG A 108 -17.00 3.18 4.91
C ARG A 108 -16.99 3.98 6.21
N ARG A 109 -16.39 3.42 7.27
CA ARG A 109 -16.34 4.07 8.60
C ARG A 109 -15.38 5.23 8.64
N LEU A 110 -14.23 5.11 8.00
CA LEU A 110 -13.21 6.15 7.97
C LEU A 110 -13.64 7.35 7.08
N ARG A 111 -14.31 7.09 5.94
CA ARG A 111 -14.89 8.16 5.11
C ARG A 111 -16.04 8.91 5.80
N ALA A 112 -16.70 8.32 6.79
CA ALA A 112 -17.65 9.04 7.64
C ALA A 112 -16.95 10.07 8.56
N VAL A 113 -15.67 9.88 8.88
CA VAL A 113 -14.84 10.84 9.66
C VAL A 113 -14.17 11.84 8.72
N LYS A 114 -13.60 11.37 7.62
CA LYS A 114 -12.88 12.16 6.62
C LYS A 114 -13.38 11.78 5.21
N PRO A 115 -14.33 12.56 4.64
CA PRO A 115 -14.94 12.24 3.35
C PRO A 115 -13.95 12.18 2.18
N ASP A 116 -12.85 12.94 2.24
CA ASP A 116 -11.75 12.98 1.27
C ASP A 116 -10.59 12.03 1.60
N LEU A 117 -10.84 11.02 2.44
CA LEU A 117 -9.86 9.96 2.74
C LEU A 117 -9.33 9.32 1.48
N PHE A 118 -8.01 9.15 1.41
CA PHE A 118 -7.35 8.44 0.32
C PHE A 118 -6.77 7.10 0.81
N LEU A 119 -7.15 6.01 0.15
CA LEU A 119 -6.67 4.66 0.46
C LEU A 119 -5.89 4.10 -0.73
N LEU A 120 -4.62 3.79 -0.49
CA LEU A 120 -3.70 3.17 -1.44
C LEU A 120 -3.41 1.74 -1.02
N ALA A 121 -3.74 0.77 -1.87
CA ALA A 121 -3.40 -0.63 -1.65
C ALA A 121 -2.01 -0.97 -2.18
N GLU A 122 -1.15 -1.53 -1.36
CA GLU A 122 0.00 -2.27 -1.85
C GLU A 122 -0.47 -3.66 -2.30
N ALA A 123 -0.97 -3.70 -3.51
CA ALA A 123 -1.53 -4.86 -4.18
C ALA A 123 -1.93 -4.44 -5.60
N GLU A 124 -2.23 -5.36 -6.50
CA GLU A 124 -2.68 -5.03 -7.85
C GLU A 124 -4.02 -5.65 -8.23
N GLU A 125 -4.64 -6.37 -7.31
CA GLU A 125 -5.90 -7.09 -7.49
C GLU A 125 -7.07 -6.13 -7.69
N ASP A 126 -7.82 -6.32 -8.78
CA ASP A 126 -8.89 -5.39 -9.20
C ASP A 126 -10.09 -5.37 -8.23
N TYR A 127 -10.35 -6.46 -7.51
CA TYR A 127 -11.43 -6.53 -6.51
C TYR A 127 -11.24 -5.55 -5.35
N LEU A 128 -10.01 -5.07 -5.10
CA LEU A 128 -9.73 -4.09 -4.06
C LEU A 128 -10.39 -2.73 -4.32
N PHE A 129 -10.72 -2.44 -5.56
CA PHE A 129 -11.48 -1.23 -5.90
C PHE A 129 -12.97 -1.30 -5.54
N ASP A 130 -13.50 -2.49 -5.21
CA ASP A 130 -14.91 -2.60 -4.80
C ASP A 130 -15.14 -1.96 -3.43
N ARG A 131 -15.50 -0.67 -3.45
CA ARG A 131 -15.85 0.16 -2.27
C ARG A 131 -14.76 0.28 -1.21
N ALA A 132 -13.52 -0.01 -1.51
CA ALA A 132 -12.41 0.05 -0.57
C ALA A 132 -11.37 1.10 -0.98
N PHE A 133 -10.53 0.81 -1.94
CA PHE A 133 -9.35 1.59 -2.29
C PHE A 133 -9.57 2.58 -3.43
N ASP A 134 -8.85 3.70 -3.41
CA ASP A 134 -8.83 4.73 -4.44
C ASP A 134 -7.69 4.50 -5.45
N ALA A 135 -6.63 3.85 -4.99
CA ALA A 135 -5.45 3.52 -5.80
C ALA A 135 -4.87 2.18 -5.39
N SER A 136 -4.13 1.57 -6.31
CA SER A 136 -3.34 0.36 -6.08
C SER A 136 -2.00 0.43 -6.80
N TYR A 137 -1.04 -0.41 -6.41
CA TYR A 137 0.26 -0.49 -7.07
C TYR A 137 0.15 -1.09 -8.47
N ALA A 138 1.01 -0.65 -9.39
CA ALA A 138 1.15 -1.18 -10.75
C ALA A 138 2.34 -2.15 -10.83
N TRP A 139 2.32 -3.23 -10.04
CA TRP A 139 3.43 -4.19 -9.96
C TRP A 139 3.74 -4.86 -11.29
N ARG A 140 2.72 -5.26 -12.05
CA ARG A 140 2.90 -5.87 -13.39
C ARG A 140 3.57 -4.90 -14.37
N LEU A 141 3.18 -3.61 -14.34
CA LEU A 141 3.84 -2.60 -15.16
C LEU A 141 5.30 -2.41 -14.76
N TYR A 142 5.57 -2.33 -13.44
CA TYR A 142 6.93 -2.25 -12.93
C TYR A 142 7.81 -3.39 -13.45
N HIS A 143 7.35 -4.63 -13.34
CA HIS A 143 8.07 -5.80 -13.86
C HIS A 143 8.25 -5.74 -15.38
N LEU A 144 7.21 -5.38 -16.13
CA LEU A 144 7.29 -5.22 -17.59
C LEU A 144 8.29 -4.16 -18.02
N MET A 145 8.35 -3.02 -17.33
CA MET A 145 9.34 -1.97 -17.61
C MET A 145 10.77 -2.48 -17.42
N ASN A 146 11.01 -3.24 -16.34
CA ASN A 146 12.30 -3.88 -16.12
C ASN A 146 12.62 -4.92 -17.21
N ASP A 147 11.69 -5.78 -17.56
CA ASP A 147 11.88 -6.82 -18.58
C ASP A 147 12.12 -6.23 -19.98
N VAL A 148 11.41 -5.16 -20.34
CA VAL A 148 11.65 -4.43 -21.60
C VAL A 148 13.04 -3.80 -21.60
N ALA A 149 13.43 -3.10 -20.52
CA ALA A 149 14.74 -2.48 -20.40
C ALA A 149 15.89 -3.49 -20.49
N GLN A 150 15.69 -4.69 -19.93
CA GLN A 150 16.63 -5.81 -19.96
C GLN A 150 16.50 -6.69 -21.21
N GLN A 151 15.70 -6.30 -22.20
CA GLN A 151 15.46 -7.02 -23.45
C GLN A 151 14.90 -8.45 -23.29
N LYS A 152 14.26 -8.72 -22.14
CA LYS A 152 13.61 -10.02 -21.87
C LYS A 152 12.26 -10.14 -22.56
N CYS A 153 11.59 -9.03 -22.84
CA CYS A 153 10.36 -9.00 -23.60
C CYS A 153 10.29 -7.75 -24.50
N ARG A 154 9.31 -7.74 -25.40
CA ARG A 154 9.10 -6.65 -26.36
C ARG A 154 8.27 -5.52 -25.71
N VAL A 155 8.44 -4.28 -26.19
CA VAL A 155 7.75 -3.09 -25.70
C VAL A 155 6.23 -3.13 -25.88
N ASP A 156 5.73 -3.87 -26.87
CA ASP A 156 4.29 -4.07 -27.08
C ASP A 156 3.58 -4.77 -25.90
N ARG A 157 4.31 -5.51 -25.04
CA ARG A 157 3.78 -6.05 -23.79
C ARG A 157 3.26 -4.98 -22.83
N ILE A 158 3.90 -3.80 -22.80
CA ILE A 158 3.39 -2.65 -22.00
C ILE A 158 2.03 -2.19 -22.54
N ARG A 159 1.89 -2.11 -23.87
CA ARG A 159 0.61 -1.75 -24.48
C ARG A 159 -0.49 -2.79 -24.20
N GLU A 160 -0.16 -4.08 -24.29
CA GLU A 160 -1.10 -5.16 -23.95
C GLU A 160 -1.55 -5.08 -22.50
N TYR A 161 -0.63 -4.82 -21.58
CA TYR A 161 -0.95 -4.57 -20.17
C TYR A 161 -1.95 -3.43 -20.00
N LEU A 162 -1.69 -2.27 -20.64
CA LEU A 162 -2.56 -1.09 -20.53
C LEU A 162 -3.97 -1.34 -21.07
N TYR A 163 -4.10 -2.11 -22.14
CA TYR A 163 -5.43 -2.50 -22.65
C TYR A 163 -6.16 -3.42 -21.68
N ALA A 164 -5.50 -4.45 -21.17
CA ALA A 164 -6.08 -5.38 -20.21
C ALA A 164 -6.47 -4.66 -18.90
N ASP A 165 -5.58 -3.82 -18.38
CA ASP A 165 -5.82 -3.08 -17.13
C ASP A 165 -7.06 -2.17 -17.26
N ARG A 166 -7.21 -1.49 -18.39
CA ARG A 166 -8.36 -0.61 -18.68
C ARG A 166 -9.70 -1.34 -18.71
N GLU A 167 -9.73 -2.62 -19.01
CA GLU A 167 -10.97 -3.43 -19.04
C GLU A 167 -11.45 -3.81 -17.63
N HIS A 168 -10.55 -3.85 -16.66
CA HIS A 168 -10.81 -4.35 -15.31
C HIS A 168 -10.79 -3.27 -14.24
N VAL A 169 -10.00 -2.22 -14.43
CA VAL A 169 -9.84 -1.14 -13.45
C VAL A 169 -10.88 -0.04 -13.68
N PRO A 170 -11.62 0.38 -12.63
CA PRO A 170 -12.57 1.48 -12.75
C PRO A 170 -11.90 2.77 -13.27
N THR A 171 -12.59 3.54 -14.10
CA THR A 171 -12.03 4.75 -14.72
C THR A 171 -11.65 5.86 -13.74
N TRP A 172 -12.17 5.82 -12.53
CA TRP A 172 -11.84 6.75 -11.44
C TRP A 172 -10.64 6.30 -10.59
N ALA A 173 -10.28 5.02 -10.64
CA ALA A 173 -9.20 4.45 -9.84
C ALA A 173 -7.83 4.81 -10.40
N LEU A 174 -6.82 4.87 -9.54
CA LEU A 174 -5.45 5.19 -9.91
C LEU A 174 -4.53 3.97 -9.74
N ARG A 175 -3.49 3.91 -10.57
CA ARG A 175 -2.38 2.97 -10.42
C ARG A 175 -1.13 3.73 -9.97
N LEU A 176 -0.59 3.39 -8.79
CA LEU A 176 0.70 3.89 -8.36
C LEU A 176 1.79 3.29 -9.26
N MET A 177 2.32 4.13 -10.14
CA MET A 177 3.33 3.73 -11.12
C MET A 177 4.72 4.22 -10.69
N PHE A 178 5.70 3.35 -10.76
CA PHE A 178 7.05 3.62 -10.21
C PHE A 178 8.14 2.87 -10.98
N THR A 179 9.34 3.41 -10.89
CA THR A 179 10.58 2.74 -11.34
C THR A 179 11.38 2.21 -10.16
N SER A 180 11.13 2.71 -8.95
CA SER A 180 11.70 2.23 -7.70
C SER A 180 10.76 2.56 -6.52
N ASN A 181 10.92 1.84 -5.43
CA ASN A 181 10.32 2.09 -4.13
C ASN A 181 11.27 1.61 -3.02
N HIS A 182 10.84 1.69 -1.76
CA HIS A 182 11.67 1.31 -0.62
C HIS A 182 12.09 -0.17 -0.61
N ASP A 183 11.22 -1.08 -1.08
CA ASP A 183 11.50 -2.51 -1.18
C ASP A 183 12.45 -2.80 -2.33
N GLU A 184 12.07 -2.39 -3.54
CA GLU A 184 12.83 -2.70 -4.75
C GLU A 184 14.23 -2.08 -4.73
N ASN A 185 14.38 -0.88 -4.16
CA ASN A 185 15.70 -0.28 -4.00
C ASN A 185 16.57 -1.04 -2.98
N SER A 186 15.95 -1.65 -1.97
CA SER A 186 16.67 -2.42 -0.94
C SER A 186 17.07 -3.82 -1.41
N TRP A 187 16.21 -4.50 -2.18
CA TRP A 187 16.38 -5.91 -2.53
C TRP A 187 16.86 -6.15 -3.96
N SER A 188 16.47 -5.26 -4.89
CA SER A 188 16.71 -5.45 -6.34
C SER A 188 17.73 -4.46 -6.92
N GLY A 189 18.33 -3.63 -6.09
CA GLY A 189 19.25 -2.58 -6.50
C GLY A 189 18.57 -1.34 -7.07
N SER A 190 19.35 -0.32 -7.45
CA SER A 190 18.82 0.93 -7.96
C SER A 190 18.14 0.78 -9.33
N GLU A 191 17.23 1.69 -9.64
CA GLU A 191 16.61 1.77 -10.98
C GLU A 191 17.64 1.94 -12.09
N PHE A 192 18.75 2.63 -11.83
CA PHE A 192 19.85 2.75 -12.80
C PHE A 192 20.49 1.40 -13.14
N ALA A 193 20.67 0.54 -12.15
CA ALA A 193 21.21 -0.80 -12.37
C ALA A 193 20.22 -1.70 -13.12
N ARG A 194 18.92 -1.58 -12.83
CA ARG A 194 17.87 -2.42 -13.43
C ARG A 194 17.47 -1.95 -14.84
N LEU A 195 17.31 -0.67 -15.04
CA LEU A 195 16.78 -0.08 -16.27
C LEU A 195 17.89 0.43 -17.22
N GLY A 196 19.11 0.63 -16.73
CA GLY A 196 20.23 1.12 -17.54
C GLY A 196 19.88 2.39 -18.32
N PRO A 197 20.15 2.44 -19.64
CA PRO A 197 19.86 3.62 -20.47
C PRO A 197 18.36 3.93 -20.61
N ALA A 198 17.48 2.98 -20.29
CA ALA A 198 16.03 3.17 -20.38
C ALA A 198 15.43 3.90 -19.17
N VAL A 199 16.19 4.19 -18.11
CA VAL A 199 15.68 4.78 -16.86
C VAL A 199 14.82 6.03 -17.12
N ARG A 200 15.28 6.97 -17.95
CA ARG A 200 14.55 8.23 -18.22
C ARG A 200 13.22 8.00 -18.92
N VAL A 201 13.16 7.11 -19.91
CA VAL A 201 11.92 6.83 -20.63
C VAL A 201 10.95 6.07 -19.76
N MET A 202 11.42 5.10 -18.95
CA MET A 202 10.55 4.37 -18.03
C MET A 202 9.99 5.27 -16.91
N THR A 203 10.82 6.17 -16.37
CA THR A 203 10.34 7.20 -15.44
C THR A 203 9.30 8.12 -16.11
N ALA A 204 9.54 8.59 -17.33
CA ALA A 204 8.56 9.42 -18.05
C ALA A 204 7.22 8.67 -18.24
N LEU A 205 7.24 7.37 -18.51
CA LEU A 205 6.01 6.57 -18.63
C LEU A 205 5.19 6.58 -17.33
N THR A 206 5.83 6.53 -16.17
CA THR A 206 5.09 6.56 -14.89
C THR A 206 4.31 7.86 -14.67
N PHE A 207 4.66 8.95 -15.35
CA PHE A 207 3.94 10.23 -15.29
C PHE A 207 2.91 10.41 -16.40
N LEU A 208 3.11 9.76 -17.55
CA LEU A 208 2.35 10.06 -18.77
C LEU A 208 1.28 9.04 -19.10
N LEU A 209 1.33 7.86 -18.50
CA LEU A 209 0.35 6.82 -18.75
C LEU A 209 -1.02 7.16 -18.12
N PRO A 210 -2.12 6.66 -18.71
CA PRO A 210 -3.46 6.86 -18.15
C PRO A 210 -3.58 6.35 -16.72
N GLN A 211 -4.41 6.99 -15.90
CA GLN A 211 -4.69 6.62 -14.50
C GLN A 211 -3.44 6.55 -13.62
N SER A 212 -2.34 7.17 -14.02
CA SER A 212 -1.12 7.17 -13.23
C SER A 212 -1.21 8.06 -12.01
N LEU A 213 -0.79 7.49 -10.88
CA LEU A 213 -0.30 8.19 -9.69
C LEU A 213 1.21 7.92 -9.63
N PRO A 214 2.07 8.85 -10.10
CA PRO A 214 3.51 8.57 -10.15
C PRO A 214 4.12 8.60 -8.74
N LEU A 215 4.93 7.59 -8.42
CA LEU A 215 5.76 7.60 -7.22
C LEU A 215 7.16 8.07 -7.59
N VAL A 216 7.63 9.09 -6.90
CA VAL A 216 9.03 9.53 -6.88
C VAL A 216 9.63 9.09 -5.55
N TYR A 217 10.47 8.07 -5.60
CA TYR A 217 11.14 7.56 -4.40
C TYR A 217 12.33 8.44 -4.03
N THR A 218 12.65 8.53 -2.76
CA THR A 218 13.76 9.33 -2.21
C THR A 218 15.04 9.16 -3.03
N GLY A 219 15.58 10.27 -3.53
CA GLY A 219 16.79 10.32 -4.36
C GLY A 219 16.55 10.27 -5.87
N GLN A 220 15.27 10.20 -6.32
CA GLN A 220 14.92 10.25 -7.74
C GLN A 220 14.60 11.69 -8.23
N GLU A 221 14.45 12.65 -7.31
CA GLU A 221 14.20 14.07 -7.56
C GLU A 221 15.40 14.84 -8.14
#